data_915c063f55ddc6ca638b384e197eb25a
#
_entry.id   915c063f55ddc6ca638b384e197eb25a
#
_cell.length_a   1.000
_cell.length_b   1.000
_cell.length_c   1.000
_cell.angle_alpha   90.00
_cell.angle_beta   90.00
_cell.angle_gamma   90.00
#
_symmetry.space_group_name_H-M   'P 1'
#
loop_
_entity.id
_entity.type
_entity.pdbx_description
1 polymer ?
#
loop_
_entity_poly.entity_id
_entity_poly.type
_entity_poly.pdbx_seq_one_letter_code
_entity_poly.pdbx_strand_id
1 'polypeptide(L)'
;MTPVGSYFKNGLKRLNAVVTDKYHRIATKSIGFAKAIGNYSGTLLPFKETIEAGYDEIIFLNASNENILDEARSANIFVLKNKTLTTPSVQGSILPGITRDSVLKIAEKVFDLDVREQDVTIEELMNADEVFFTGTAVVVAPVGSICYNDKTVNFEISYSESITKNIRETLINIQNENIRDPFGWVMPAD
;
A
#
# COMPACT_ATOMS: atom_id res chain seq x y z
N MET A 1 9.62 -23.84 -10.98
CA MET A 1 10.01 -23.23 -9.70
C MET A 1 10.80 -21.96 -10.03
N THR A 2 10.38 -20.80 -9.53
CA THR A 2 11.06 -19.53 -9.78
C THR A 2 11.72 -19.07 -8.48
N PRO A 3 13.02 -18.75 -8.48
CA PRO A 3 13.66 -18.24 -7.28
C PRO A 3 13.07 -16.86 -6.94
N VAL A 4 12.68 -16.67 -5.68
CA VAL A 4 12.16 -15.42 -5.16
C VAL A 4 13.19 -14.84 -4.20
N GLY A 5 13.65 -13.63 -4.48
CA GLY A 5 14.53 -12.86 -3.58
C GLY A 5 13.80 -11.71 -2.93
N SER A 6 14.51 -10.96 -2.07
CA SER A 6 13.98 -9.72 -1.50
C SER A 6 13.55 -8.75 -2.59
N TYR A 7 12.35 -8.18 -2.47
CA TYR A 7 11.85 -7.13 -3.38
C TYR A 7 12.81 -5.92 -3.39
N PHE A 8 13.33 -5.57 -2.24
CA PHE A 8 14.33 -4.52 -2.09
C PHE A 8 15.74 -5.12 -2.12
N LYS A 9 16.45 -4.99 -3.25
CA LYS A 9 17.82 -5.54 -3.44
C LYS A 9 18.83 -5.04 -2.39
N ASN A 10 18.65 -3.80 -1.91
CA ASN A 10 19.55 -3.12 -0.98
C ASN A 10 18.94 -2.94 0.42
N GLY A 11 18.01 -3.82 0.82
CA GLY A 11 17.26 -3.69 2.05
C GLY A 11 16.03 -2.77 1.90
N LEU A 12 15.18 -2.76 2.94
CA LEU A 12 13.99 -1.95 2.97
C LEU A 12 14.34 -0.46 2.95
N LYS A 13 13.84 0.27 1.94
CA LYS A 13 13.93 1.73 1.85
C LYS A 13 12.54 2.35 1.92
N ARG A 14 12.48 3.61 2.34
CA ARG A 14 11.26 4.42 2.20
C ARG A 14 11.10 4.81 0.73
N LEU A 15 9.90 4.64 0.21
CA LEU A 15 9.60 4.91 -1.20
C LEU A 15 9.20 6.38 -1.40
N ASN A 16 9.63 6.97 -2.51
CA ASN A 16 9.12 8.25 -2.98
C ASN A 16 8.04 7.98 -4.03
N ALA A 17 6.83 8.43 -3.78
CA ALA A 17 5.69 8.18 -4.65
C ALA A 17 5.17 9.46 -5.29
N VAL A 18 4.52 9.32 -6.44
CA VAL A 18 3.81 10.39 -7.11
C VAL A 18 2.34 10.00 -7.31
N VAL A 19 1.44 10.95 -7.06
CA VAL A 19 0.02 10.79 -7.41
C VAL A 19 -0.17 11.31 -8.84
N THR A 20 -0.84 10.53 -9.68
CA THR A 20 -1.14 10.92 -11.07
C THR A 20 -2.61 11.28 -11.24
N ASP A 21 -2.86 12.39 -11.93
CA ASP A 21 -4.16 12.79 -12.48
C ASP A 21 -4.25 12.57 -14.01
N LYS A 22 -3.10 12.25 -14.62
CA LYS A 22 -2.99 12.01 -16.08
C LYS A 22 -3.51 10.64 -16.50
N TYR A 23 -3.44 9.65 -15.61
CA TYR A 23 -3.75 8.26 -15.90
C TYR A 23 -4.62 7.64 -14.81
N HIS A 24 -5.53 6.76 -15.22
CA HIS A 24 -6.25 5.87 -14.30
C HIS A 24 -5.72 4.45 -14.41
N ARG A 25 -5.64 3.75 -13.28
CA ARG A 25 -5.21 2.36 -13.26
C ARG A 25 -6.20 1.47 -14.00
N ILE A 26 -7.47 1.70 -13.75
CA ILE A 26 -8.59 0.95 -14.32
C ILE A 26 -9.87 1.78 -14.29
N ALA A 27 -10.80 1.46 -15.18
CA ALA A 27 -12.14 2.07 -15.16
C ALA A 27 -12.94 1.62 -13.92
N THR A 28 -13.75 2.52 -13.39
CA THR A 28 -14.70 2.21 -12.31
C THR A 28 -15.71 1.14 -12.77
N LYS A 29 -16.14 0.28 -11.85
CA LYS A 29 -17.05 -0.85 -12.16
C LYS A 29 -16.50 -1.85 -13.18
N SER A 30 -15.17 -1.94 -13.30
CA SER A 30 -14.47 -2.91 -14.13
C SER A 30 -13.97 -4.10 -13.29
N ILE A 31 -12.96 -4.81 -13.78
CA ILE A 31 -12.39 -6.01 -13.15
C ILE A 31 -11.17 -5.72 -12.26
N GLY A 32 -11.04 -4.50 -11.73
CA GLY A 32 -9.91 -4.10 -10.87
C GLY A 32 -9.74 -4.97 -9.62
N PHE A 33 -10.84 -5.48 -9.10
CA PHE A 33 -10.86 -6.41 -7.97
C PHE A 33 -10.25 -7.80 -8.31
N ALA A 34 -10.09 -8.14 -9.58
CA ALA A 34 -9.49 -9.40 -10.01
C ALA A 34 -8.01 -9.21 -10.33
N LYS A 35 -7.18 -10.19 -9.95
CA LYS A 35 -5.74 -10.19 -10.27
C LYS A 35 -5.49 -10.62 -11.72
N ALA A 36 -6.13 -9.94 -12.67
CA ALA A 36 -6.04 -10.21 -14.10
C ALA A 36 -4.86 -9.45 -14.72
N ILE A 37 -4.07 -10.11 -15.57
CA ILE A 37 -2.89 -9.52 -16.20
C ILE A 37 -3.22 -8.24 -17.01
N GLY A 38 -4.40 -8.17 -17.60
CA GLY A 38 -4.89 -7.01 -18.36
C GLY A 38 -4.94 -5.72 -17.54
N ASN A 39 -5.21 -5.82 -16.22
CA ASN A 39 -5.25 -4.65 -15.33
C ASN A 39 -3.87 -4.00 -15.14
N TYR A 40 -2.79 -4.71 -15.43
CA TYR A 40 -1.42 -4.22 -15.26
C TYR A 40 -0.85 -3.62 -16.53
N SER A 41 -1.36 -3.98 -17.71
CA SER A 41 -0.84 -3.51 -19.00
C SER A 41 -0.99 -1.99 -19.14
N GLY A 42 -2.12 -1.43 -18.72
CA GLY A 42 -2.37 0.02 -18.75
C GLY A 42 -1.46 0.84 -17.83
N THR A 43 -0.82 0.19 -16.86
CA THR A 43 0.07 0.87 -15.90
C THR A 43 1.54 0.91 -16.35
N LEU A 44 1.90 0.23 -17.45
CA LEU A 44 3.30 0.12 -17.89
C LEU A 44 3.89 1.47 -18.32
N LEU A 45 3.17 2.23 -19.15
CA LEU A 45 3.62 3.55 -19.58
C LEU A 45 3.65 4.55 -18.42
N PRO A 46 2.57 4.72 -17.64
CA PRO A 46 2.61 5.60 -16.46
C PRO A 46 3.77 5.29 -15.50
N PHE A 47 4.01 4.02 -15.23
CA PHE A 47 5.08 3.62 -14.33
C PHE A 47 6.47 3.88 -14.92
N LYS A 48 6.67 3.69 -16.22
CA LYS A 48 7.92 4.05 -16.89
C LYS A 48 8.19 5.56 -16.72
N GLU A 49 7.21 6.42 -17.02
CA GLU A 49 7.33 7.87 -16.83
C GLU A 49 7.63 8.23 -15.37
N THR A 50 7.01 7.54 -14.41
CA THR A 50 7.24 7.69 -12.97
C THR A 50 8.70 7.43 -12.59
N ILE A 51 9.27 6.32 -13.06
CA ILE A 51 10.68 5.97 -12.79
C ILE A 51 11.64 6.96 -13.47
N GLU A 52 11.35 7.38 -14.70
CA GLU A 52 12.15 8.38 -15.44
C GLU A 52 12.13 9.75 -14.73
N ALA A 53 11.03 10.07 -14.04
CA ALA A 53 10.91 11.27 -13.20
C ALA A 53 11.56 11.14 -11.81
N GLY A 54 12.13 9.97 -11.47
CA GLY A 54 12.88 9.75 -10.23
C GLY A 54 12.05 9.27 -9.03
N TYR A 55 10.78 8.88 -9.24
CA TYR A 55 9.94 8.29 -8.20
C TYR A 55 10.04 6.76 -8.21
N ASP A 56 9.71 6.14 -7.08
CA ASP A 56 9.75 4.69 -6.90
C ASP A 56 8.40 4.02 -7.18
N GLU A 57 7.28 4.73 -6.97
CA GLU A 57 5.93 4.19 -7.13
C GLU A 57 4.94 5.29 -7.58
N ILE A 58 3.85 4.86 -8.21
CA ILE A 58 2.75 5.71 -8.68
C ILE A 58 1.47 5.36 -7.95
N ILE A 59 0.75 6.38 -7.50
CA ILE A 59 -0.58 6.27 -6.88
C ILE A 59 -1.60 6.76 -7.90
N PHE A 60 -2.63 5.96 -8.16
CA PHE A 60 -3.70 6.30 -9.07
C PHE A 60 -4.90 6.86 -8.33
N LEU A 61 -5.58 7.79 -8.97
CA LEU A 61 -6.86 8.33 -8.53
C LEU A 61 -8.02 7.53 -9.11
N ASN A 62 -9.15 7.57 -8.42
CA ASN A 62 -10.37 6.89 -8.86
C ASN A 62 -10.91 7.52 -10.14
N ALA A 63 -11.19 6.71 -11.15
CA ALA A 63 -11.63 7.18 -12.46
C ALA A 63 -13.01 7.87 -12.48
N SER A 64 -13.81 7.76 -11.42
CA SER A 64 -15.10 8.46 -11.28
C SER A 64 -15.04 9.67 -10.36
N ASN A 65 -13.99 9.76 -9.52
CA ASN A 65 -13.80 10.86 -8.59
C ASN A 65 -12.31 11.06 -8.34
N GLU A 66 -11.68 11.95 -9.06
CA GLU A 66 -10.23 12.23 -8.98
C GLU A 66 -9.80 12.93 -7.68
N ASN A 67 -10.72 13.17 -6.74
CA ASN A 67 -10.37 13.64 -5.40
C ASN A 67 -10.06 12.49 -4.42
N ILE A 68 -10.33 11.23 -4.81
CA ILE A 68 -10.09 10.05 -3.97
C ILE A 68 -9.09 9.10 -4.60
N LEU A 69 -8.39 8.38 -3.72
CA LEU A 69 -7.37 7.41 -4.14
C LEU A 69 -8.03 6.12 -4.64
N ASP A 70 -7.39 5.48 -5.59
CA ASP A 70 -7.58 4.07 -5.91
C ASP A 70 -6.52 3.24 -5.16
N GLU A 71 -5.50 2.80 -5.85
CA GLU A 71 -4.36 2.09 -5.26
C GLU A 71 -3.07 2.41 -6.04
N ALA A 72 -1.94 1.94 -5.56
CA ALA A 72 -0.69 1.99 -6.31
C ALA A 72 -0.69 0.99 -7.47
N ARG A 73 0.32 1.04 -8.34
CA ARG A 73 0.40 0.18 -9.53
C ARG A 73 0.20 -1.31 -9.21
N SER A 74 0.78 -1.81 -8.15
CA SER A 74 0.76 -3.24 -7.81
C SER A 74 0.59 -3.50 -6.30
N ALA A 75 0.15 -2.52 -5.54
CA ALA A 75 0.03 -2.57 -4.09
C ALA A 75 -1.17 -1.75 -3.59
N ASN A 76 -1.79 -2.22 -2.50
CA ASN A 76 -2.79 -1.42 -1.79
C ASN A 76 -2.09 -0.32 -0.99
N ILE A 77 -2.80 0.78 -0.74
CA ILE A 77 -2.31 1.94 0.01
C ILE A 77 -3.01 2.06 1.36
N PHE A 78 -2.25 2.47 2.37
CA PHE A 78 -2.72 2.79 3.70
C PHE A 78 -2.24 4.16 4.13
N VAL A 79 -3.11 4.88 4.82
CA VAL A 79 -2.87 6.23 5.35
C VAL A 79 -3.13 6.20 6.85
N LEU A 80 -2.14 6.57 7.64
CA LEU A 80 -2.24 6.69 9.09
C LEU A 80 -2.27 8.17 9.47
N LYS A 81 -3.27 8.55 10.26
CA LYS A 81 -3.35 9.87 10.90
C LYS A 81 -3.73 9.70 12.36
N ASN A 82 -2.90 10.19 13.27
CA ASN A 82 -3.05 9.94 14.71
C ASN A 82 -3.12 8.43 15.00
N LYS A 83 -4.26 7.91 15.45
CA LYS A 83 -4.52 6.49 15.68
C LYS A 83 -5.50 5.88 14.68
N THR A 84 -5.85 6.59 13.62
CA THR A 84 -6.76 6.09 12.60
C THR A 84 -5.97 5.62 11.38
N LEU A 85 -6.10 4.34 11.06
CA LEU A 85 -5.53 3.72 9.86
C LEU A 85 -6.63 3.56 8.82
N THR A 86 -6.50 4.27 7.71
CA THR A 86 -7.50 4.27 6.63
C THR A 86 -6.91 3.66 5.36
N THR A 87 -7.72 2.90 4.63
CA THR A 87 -7.39 2.37 3.30
C THR A 87 -8.62 2.45 2.41
N PRO A 88 -8.46 2.70 1.10
CA PRO A 88 -9.58 2.67 0.18
C PRO A 88 -10.37 1.37 0.24
N SER A 89 -11.71 1.47 0.24
CA SER A 89 -12.60 0.31 0.28
C SER A 89 -12.51 -0.50 -1.02
N VAL A 90 -12.58 -1.84 -0.90
CA VAL A 90 -12.44 -2.76 -2.03
C VAL A 90 -13.69 -2.81 -2.93
N GLN A 91 -14.15 -1.66 -3.40
CA GLN A 91 -15.31 -1.56 -4.27
C GLN A 91 -14.88 -1.33 -5.73
N GLY A 92 -14.96 -2.38 -6.54
CA GLY A 92 -14.88 -2.29 -8.00
C GLY A 92 -13.48 -2.23 -8.58
N SER A 93 -12.70 -1.18 -8.33
CA SER A 93 -11.39 -0.94 -8.96
C SER A 93 -10.20 -1.49 -8.16
N ILE A 94 -10.35 -1.74 -6.87
CA ILE A 94 -9.26 -2.07 -5.94
C ILE A 94 -9.16 -3.57 -5.70
N LEU A 95 -7.93 -4.10 -5.75
CA LEU A 95 -7.68 -5.50 -5.45
C LEU A 95 -7.84 -5.78 -3.94
N PRO A 96 -8.68 -6.76 -3.53
CA PRO A 96 -8.76 -7.21 -2.14
C PRO A 96 -7.50 -8.02 -1.77
N GLY A 97 -6.41 -7.33 -1.44
CA GLY A 97 -5.12 -7.94 -1.16
C GLY A 97 -5.13 -8.77 0.12
N ILE A 98 -4.53 -9.97 0.09
CA ILE A 98 -4.38 -10.81 1.30
C ILE A 98 -3.51 -10.09 2.35
N THR A 99 -2.41 -9.49 1.92
CA THR A 99 -1.57 -8.70 2.83
C THR A 99 -2.32 -7.50 3.40
N ARG A 100 -3.19 -6.86 2.60
CA ARG A 100 -4.06 -5.77 3.04
C ARG A 100 -4.98 -6.25 4.18
N ASP A 101 -5.68 -7.37 4.01
CA ASP A 101 -6.54 -7.98 5.03
C ASP A 101 -5.76 -8.33 6.32
N SER A 102 -4.56 -8.89 6.17
CA SER A 102 -3.69 -9.19 7.31
C SER A 102 -3.30 -7.92 8.08
N VAL A 103 -2.96 -6.84 7.37
CA VAL A 103 -2.59 -5.55 7.97
C VAL A 103 -3.76 -4.94 8.73
N LEU A 104 -4.98 -4.97 8.18
CA LEU A 104 -6.18 -4.47 8.87
C LEU A 104 -6.37 -5.19 10.22
N LYS A 105 -6.28 -6.51 10.23
CA LYS A 105 -6.44 -7.33 11.44
C LYS A 105 -5.33 -7.10 12.47
N ILE A 106 -4.07 -6.97 12.02
CA ILE A 106 -2.94 -6.66 12.90
C ILE A 106 -3.09 -5.26 13.50
N ALA A 107 -3.42 -4.27 12.69
CA ALA A 107 -3.60 -2.89 13.12
C ALA A 107 -4.68 -2.75 14.21
N GLU A 108 -5.83 -3.39 13.99
CA GLU A 108 -6.93 -3.38 14.95
C GLU A 108 -6.62 -4.18 16.23
N LYS A 109 -6.21 -5.45 16.09
CA LYS A 109 -6.14 -6.38 17.23
C LYS A 109 -4.83 -6.34 18.01
N VAL A 110 -3.73 -5.92 17.39
CA VAL A 110 -2.40 -5.90 18.03
C VAL A 110 -2.00 -4.48 18.44
N PHE A 111 -2.36 -3.48 17.62
CA PHE A 111 -1.96 -2.09 17.86
C PHE A 111 -3.09 -1.17 18.32
N ASP A 112 -4.32 -1.69 18.48
CA ASP A 112 -5.49 -0.93 18.95
C ASP A 112 -5.70 0.37 18.15
N LEU A 113 -5.55 0.27 16.81
CA LEU A 113 -5.82 1.36 15.90
C LEU A 113 -7.29 1.37 15.49
N ASP A 114 -7.83 2.57 15.29
CA ASP A 114 -9.13 2.75 14.62
C ASP A 114 -8.95 2.48 13.13
N VAL A 115 -9.45 1.34 12.66
CA VAL A 115 -9.25 0.87 11.28
C VAL A 115 -10.49 1.19 10.44
N ARG A 116 -10.28 1.85 9.29
CA ARG A 116 -11.35 2.27 8.39
C ARG A 116 -11.10 1.84 6.95
N GLU A 117 -12.10 1.20 6.37
CA GLU A 117 -12.17 0.90 4.94
C GLU A 117 -13.19 1.85 4.31
N GLN A 118 -12.71 2.93 3.71
CA GLN A 118 -13.54 4.00 3.15
C GLN A 118 -12.79 4.73 2.03
N ASP A 119 -13.45 5.66 1.37
CA ASP A 119 -12.77 6.55 0.44
C ASP A 119 -11.69 7.35 1.19
N VAL A 120 -10.53 7.47 0.58
CA VAL A 120 -9.39 8.25 1.08
C VAL A 120 -9.14 9.40 0.11
N THR A 121 -9.21 10.62 0.61
CA THR A 121 -9.00 11.81 -0.21
C THR A 121 -7.52 12.13 -0.40
N ILE A 122 -7.21 12.90 -1.45
CA ILE A 122 -5.86 13.46 -1.64
C ILE A 122 -5.44 14.31 -0.43
N GLU A 123 -6.39 15.07 0.15
CA GLU A 123 -6.12 15.90 1.31
C GLU A 123 -5.71 15.05 2.52
N GLU A 124 -6.42 13.95 2.79
CA GLU A 124 -6.05 13.00 3.86
C GLU A 124 -4.69 12.39 3.63
N LEU A 125 -4.37 12.00 2.38
CA LEU A 125 -3.06 11.50 2.01
C LEU A 125 -1.94 12.50 2.27
N MET A 126 -2.11 13.75 1.83
CA MET A 126 -1.10 14.81 1.96
C MET A 126 -0.92 15.30 3.41
N ASN A 127 -1.90 15.07 4.28
CA ASN A 127 -1.87 15.41 5.70
C ASN A 127 -1.58 14.22 6.64
N ALA A 128 -1.23 13.06 6.09
CA ALA A 128 -0.95 11.84 6.84
C ALA A 128 0.28 11.98 7.76
N ASP A 129 0.32 11.17 8.82
CA ASP A 129 1.51 11.01 9.65
C ASP A 129 2.44 9.93 9.08
N GLU A 130 1.84 8.82 8.59
CA GLU A 130 2.53 7.74 7.87
C GLU A 130 1.70 7.28 6.68
N VAL A 131 2.39 6.87 5.62
CA VAL A 131 1.79 6.18 4.47
C VAL A 131 2.63 4.95 4.15
N PHE A 132 1.97 3.88 3.76
CA PHE A 132 2.66 2.67 3.31
C PHE A 132 1.86 1.89 2.28
N PHE A 133 2.56 1.07 1.52
CA PHE A 133 1.99 0.15 0.55
C PHE A 133 2.03 -1.28 1.06
N THR A 134 1.07 -2.11 0.62
CA THR A 134 1.02 -3.53 0.97
C THR A 134 0.84 -4.42 -0.25
N GLY A 135 1.51 -5.56 -0.22
CA GLY A 135 1.38 -6.58 -1.26
C GLY A 135 2.28 -7.79 -0.95
N THR A 136 2.07 -8.90 -1.64
CA THR A 136 2.82 -10.15 -1.38
C THR A 136 4.33 -9.96 -1.48
N ALA A 137 4.81 -9.23 -2.49
CA ALA A 137 6.24 -9.06 -2.72
C ALA A 137 6.89 -8.02 -1.80
N VAL A 138 6.20 -6.90 -1.54
CA VAL A 138 6.71 -5.80 -0.73
C VAL A 138 6.45 -6.01 0.77
N VAL A 139 5.51 -6.90 1.11
CA VAL A 139 4.92 -7.09 2.44
C VAL A 139 4.26 -5.79 2.90
N VAL A 140 4.98 -4.94 3.63
CA VAL A 140 4.61 -3.57 3.98
C VAL A 140 5.78 -2.67 3.61
N ALA A 141 5.59 -1.72 2.71
CA ALA A 141 6.62 -0.82 2.22
C ALA A 141 6.34 0.62 2.67
N PRO A 142 7.20 1.22 3.51
CA PRO A 142 7.01 2.58 4.00
C PRO A 142 7.19 3.60 2.88
N VAL A 143 6.38 4.65 2.90
CA VAL A 143 6.52 5.82 2.01
C VAL A 143 7.31 6.90 2.72
N GLY A 144 8.27 7.50 2.05
CA GLY A 144 9.09 8.61 2.55
C GLY A 144 8.56 9.97 2.12
N SER A 145 8.08 10.05 0.89
CA SER A 145 7.50 11.28 0.36
C SER A 145 6.42 10.99 -0.67
N ILE A 146 5.51 11.94 -0.82
CA ILE A 146 4.49 11.94 -1.87
C ILE A 146 4.50 13.27 -2.57
N CYS A 147 4.51 13.24 -3.90
CA CYS A 147 4.35 14.41 -4.76
C CYS A 147 2.98 14.39 -5.43
N TYR A 148 2.28 15.51 -5.40
CA TYR A 148 1.05 15.76 -6.14
C TYR A 148 1.00 17.23 -6.58
N ASN A 149 0.80 17.49 -7.88
CA ASN A 149 0.72 18.84 -8.46
C ASN A 149 1.90 19.74 -7.99
N ASP A 150 3.13 19.26 -8.18
CA ASP A 150 4.38 19.93 -7.81
C ASP A 150 4.55 20.23 -6.31
N LYS A 151 3.63 19.74 -5.47
CA LYS A 151 3.75 19.81 -4.02
C LYS A 151 4.24 18.47 -3.48
N THR A 152 5.35 18.51 -2.76
CA THR A 152 5.90 17.32 -2.10
C THR A 152 5.71 17.42 -0.59
N VAL A 153 5.16 16.36 0.01
CA VAL A 153 5.10 16.16 1.45
C VAL A 153 6.10 15.06 1.81
N ASN A 154 6.90 15.32 2.83
CA ASN A 154 7.82 14.34 3.41
C ASN A 154 7.26 13.86 4.75
N PHE A 155 7.26 12.54 4.97
CA PHE A 155 6.84 11.97 6.24
C PHE A 155 8.04 11.91 7.18
N GLU A 156 7.99 12.68 8.27
CA GLU A 156 9.15 12.89 9.15
C GLU A 156 9.36 11.79 10.18
N ILE A 157 8.29 11.02 10.52
CA ILE A 157 8.41 9.95 11.52
C ILE A 157 9.51 8.98 11.11
N SER A 158 10.49 8.80 11.99
CA SER A 158 11.57 7.83 11.78
C SER A 158 10.99 6.43 11.60
N TYR A 159 11.46 5.69 10.58
CA TYR A 159 11.00 4.32 10.37
C TYR A 159 11.16 3.44 11.63
N SER A 160 12.20 3.67 12.42
CA SER A 160 12.44 2.94 13.67
C SER A 160 11.34 3.12 14.73
N GLU A 161 10.59 4.21 14.66
CA GLU A 161 9.53 4.60 15.60
C GLU A 161 8.13 4.46 14.99
N SER A 162 8.05 4.08 13.70
CA SER A 162 6.81 4.07 12.94
C SER A 162 5.92 2.87 13.26
N ILE A 163 4.61 3.07 13.20
CA ILE A 163 3.60 2.02 13.21
C ILE A 163 3.76 1.10 11.99
N THR A 164 4.12 1.67 10.85
CA THR A 164 4.41 0.91 9.62
C THR A 164 5.46 -0.19 9.84
N LYS A 165 6.56 0.13 10.55
CA LYS A 165 7.59 -0.86 10.93
C LYS A 165 6.99 -1.95 11.82
N ASN A 166 6.28 -1.55 12.86
CA ASN A 166 5.73 -2.49 13.83
C ASN A 166 4.74 -3.48 13.19
N ILE A 167 3.87 -3.00 12.31
CA ILE A 167 2.95 -3.85 11.52
C ILE A 167 3.73 -4.81 10.63
N ARG A 168 4.76 -4.32 9.91
CA ARG A 168 5.61 -5.15 9.05
C ARG A 168 6.31 -6.24 9.83
N GLU A 169 6.98 -5.89 10.93
CA GLU A 169 7.72 -6.84 11.75
C GLU A 169 6.79 -7.89 12.39
N THR A 170 5.61 -7.48 12.85
CA THR A 170 4.60 -8.40 13.38
C THR A 170 4.18 -9.41 12.31
N LEU A 171 3.83 -8.95 11.11
CA LEU A 171 3.43 -9.86 10.03
C LEU A 171 4.55 -10.83 9.64
N ILE A 172 5.78 -10.34 9.47
CA ILE A 172 6.94 -11.19 9.14
C ILE A 172 7.23 -12.19 10.25
N ASN A 173 7.14 -11.78 11.52
CA ASN A 173 7.39 -12.66 12.64
C ASN A 173 6.32 -13.76 12.79
N ILE A 174 5.05 -13.46 12.47
CA ILE A 174 3.99 -14.48 12.36
C ILE A 174 4.31 -15.45 11.22
N GLN A 175 4.62 -14.94 10.03
CA GLN A 175 4.93 -15.76 8.86
C GLN A 175 6.13 -16.70 9.05
N ASN A 176 7.11 -16.27 9.85
CA ASN A 176 8.33 -17.04 10.16
C ASN A 176 8.20 -17.85 11.48
N GLU A 177 7.03 -17.88 12.09
CA GLU A 177 6.77 -18.57 13.38
C GLU A 177 7.66 -18.08 14.53
N ASN A 178 8.20 -16.87 14.43
CA ASN A 178 9.01 -16.25 15.48
C ASN A 178 8.17 -15.77 16.69
N ILE A 179 6.88 -15.54 16.47
CA ILE A 179 5.90 -15.19 17.50
C ILE A 179 4.63 -16.03 17.32
N ARG A 180 3.85 -16.15 18.42
CA ARG A 180 2.55 -16.83 18.35
C ARG A 180 1.66 -16.17 17.30
N ASP A 181 1.03 -16.97 16.46
CA ASP A 181 -0.01 -16.54 15.53
C ASP A 181 -1.37 -16.41 16.25
N PRO A 182 -1.88 -15.20 16.48
CA PRO A 182 -3.17 -15.00 17.12
C PRO A 182 -4.35 -15.12 16.15
N PHE A 183 -4.08 -15.33 14.86
CA PHE A 183 -5.09 -15.32 13.80
C PHE A 183 -5.33 -16.69 13.17
N GLY A 184 -4.46 -17.68 13.43
CA GLY A 184 -4.52 -19.01 12.83
C GLY A 184 -4.18 -19.03 11.34
N TRP A 185 -3.26 -18.18 10.90
CA TRP A 185 -2.84 -18.10 9.50
C TRP A 185 -1.76 -19.12 9.13
N VAL A 186 -0.96 -19.51 10.12
CA VAL A 186 0.11 -20.50 9.93
C VAL A 186 -0.51 -21.89 10.05
N MET A 187 -0.37 -22.68 8.98
CA MET A 187 -0.85 -24.06 8.94
C MET A 187 0.33 -25.01 8.77
N PRO A 188 0.37 -26.13 9.52
CA PRO A 188 1.39 -27.15 9.31
C PRO A 188 1.41 -27.62 7.85
N ALA A 189 2.57 -27.84 7.30
CA ALA A 189 2.70 -28.56 6.04
C ALA A 189 2.46 -30.05 6.32
N ASP A 190 1.51 -30.67 5.59
CA ASP A 190 1.28 -32.10 5.61
C ASP A 190 2.44 -32.86 4.94
#